data_fd1467bb75986d097816240471012e56
#
_entry.id   fd1467bb75986d097816240471012e56
#
_cell.length_a   1.000
_cell.length_b   1.000
_cell.length_c   1.000
_cell.angle_alpha   90.00
_cell.angle_beta   90.00
_cell.angle_gamma   90.00
#
_symmetry.space_group_name_H-M   'P 1'
#
loop_
_entity.id
_entity.type
_entity.pdbx_description
1 polymer ?
#
loop_
_entity_poly.entity_id
_entity_poly.type
_entity_poly.pdbx_seq_one_letter_code
_entity_poly.pdbx_strand_id
1 'polypeptide(L)'
;MKFNVFVGAAALALTGTTSVAYAQNVPTVLIDGSSTVFPISEAVAEEFQKEQKGKTRVTVGVSGTGGGFKKFCRGELDITGASRPIKKEEMELCAQNNVEYIEMPIAIDALATIINPDNKFAECLSVDELKTMWAPEAQGKITNWNQINPKFPDAPLVLFGAGTDSGTYDYYTFAIVGKEHSSRGDFTATEDDNVTVQGVSRDKNALGFLGLAYFDHNKDKIKRVAIRQADGSCVLPSVETAVDGTYQPLTRPIFYYVDKSKADQKHVADYIHFAFNPKNQQALVSEVGYVALPENIAVAATKKFDNRTTGTHFGGGSKVGVKMDDLVK
;
A
#
# COMPACT_ATOMS: atom_id res chain seq x y z
N MET A 1 54.51 -57.38 60.50
CA MET A 1 53.16 -57.41 60.02
C MET A 1 52.90 -56.13 59.21
N LYS A 2 52.93 -56.20 57.87
CA LYS A 2 52.68 -55.02 57.02
C LYS A 2 51.31 -55.22 56.36
N PHE A 3 50.38 -54.33 56.66
CA PHE A 3 49.05 -54.29 56.00
C PHE A 3 49.16 -53.39 54.74
N ASN A 4 48.89 -53.98 53.61
CA ASN A 4 48.69 -53.21 52.34
C ASN A 4 47.21 -52.92 52.21
N VAL A 5 46.88 -51.63 52.10
CA VAL A 5 45.55 -51.15 51.77
C VAL A 5 45.51 -50.86 50.23
N PHE A 6 44.71 -51.61 49.51
CA PHE A 6 44.40 -51.31 48.12
C PHE A 6 43.21 -50.31 48.05
N VAL A 7 43.49 -49.13 47.51
CA VAL A 7 42.44 -48.14 47.19
C VAL A 7 42.10 -48.34 45.73
N GLY A 8 40.89 -48.83 45.48
CA GLY A 8 40.34 -48.93 44.12
C GLY A 8 39.66 -47.59 43.72
N ALA A 9 40.21 -46.96 42.72
CA ALA A 9 39.59 -45.77 42.12
C ALA A 9 38.59 -46.20 41.04
N ALA A 10 37.29 -46.00 41.30
CA ALA A 10 36.24 -46.16 40.31
C ALA A 10 36.13 -44.87 39.46
N ALA A 11 36.55 -44.92 38.22
CA ALA A 11 36.33 -43.80 37.26
C ALA A 11 34.91 -43.88 36.69
N LEU A 12 34.02 -42.96 37.11
CA LEU A 12 32.74 -42.73 36.46
C LEU A 12 33.00 -41.94 35.16
N ALA A 13 32.82 -42.61 34.01
CA ALA A 13 32.77 -41.96 32.73
C ALA A 13 31.39 -41.30 32.52
N LEU A 14 31.28 -39.98 32.72
CA LEU A 14 30.11 -39.21 32.27
C LEU A 14 30.16 -39.08 30.75
N THR A 15 29.38 -39.87 30.04
CA THR A 15 29.09 -39.66 28.62
C THR A 15 28.04 -38.53 28.48
N GLY A 16 28.52 -37.28 28.38
CA GLY A 16 27.69 -36.14 28.03
C GLY A 16 27.25 -36.24 26.60
N THR A 17 25.99 -36.62 26.37
CA THR A 17 25.35 -36.46 25.04
C THR A 17 25.09 -34.98 24.80
N THR A 18 25.99 -34.32 24.08
CA THR A 18 25.75 -32.99 23.54
C THR A 18 24.67 -33.09 22.45
N SER A 19 23.43 -32.75 22.80
CA SER A 19 22.36 -32.54 21.83
C SER A 19 22.75 -31.33 20.99
N VAL A 20 23.24 -31.54 19.79
CA VAL A 20 23.38 -30.46 18.78
C VAL A 20 21.97 -30.09 18.38
N ALA A 21 21.47 -29.00 18.95
CA ALA A 21 20.25 -28.38 18.46
C ALA A 21 20.52 -27.88 17.05
N TYR A 22 20.08 -28.63 16.04
CA TYR A 22 19.98 -28.11 14.68
C TYR A 22 18.98 -26.95 14.74
N ALA A 23 19.48 -25.72 14.61
CA ALA A 23 18.61 -24.58 14.34
C ALA A 23 17.86 -24.91 13.04
N GLN A 24 16.57 -25.26 13.17
CA GLN A 24 15.73 -25.45 12.00
C GLN A 24 15.72 -24.13 11.25
N ASN A 25 16.26 -24.13 10.03
CA ASN A 25 16.19 -22.98 9.14
C ASN A 25 14.70 -22.77 8.80
N VAL A 26 14.04 -21.84 9.51
CA VAL A 26 12.63 -21.52 9.31
C VAL A 26 12.49 -20.89 7.92
N PRO A 27 11.70 -21.47 7.01
CA PRO A 27 11.45 -20.88 5.70
C PRO A 27 10.99 -19.43 5.87
N THR A 28 11.55 -18.54 5.05
CA THR A 28 11.28 -17.11 5.15
C THR A 28 10.78 -16.57 3.82
N VAL A 29 9.65 -15.87 3.83
CA VAL A 29 9.16 -15.09 2.69
C VAL A 29 9.82 -13.72 2.74
N LEU A 30 10.50 -13.34 1.68
CA LEU A 30 11.22 -12.06 1.56
C LEU A 30 10.40 -11.09 0.72
N ILE A 31 9.93 -10.02 1.35
CA ILE A 31 9.12 -8.97 0.72
C ILE A 31 9.84 -7.63 0.90
N ASP A 32 9.88 -6.83 -0.16
CA ASP A 32 10.37 -5.45 -0.09
C ASP A 32 9.71 -4.62 -1.19
N GLY A 33 9.77 -3.31 -1.12
CA GLY A 33 9.29 -2.43 -2.18
C GLY A 33 8.61 -1.17 -1.67
N SER A 34 7.43 -0.91 -2.21
CA SER A 34 6.65 0.31 -2.00
C SER A 34 6.28 0.56 -0.54
N SER A 35 6.53 1.78 -0.05
CA SER A 35 6.02 2.29 1.23
C SER A 35 4.49 2.29 1.30
N THR A 36 3.81 2.52 0.16
CA THR A 36 2.34 2.44 0.06
C THR A 36 1.82 1.02 0.30
N VAL A 37 2.53 -0.02 -0.18
CA VAL A 37 2.12 -1.43 -0.02
C VAL A 37 2.58 -2.01 1.32
N PHE A 38 3.58 -1.39 1.95
CA PHE A 38 4.19 -1.85 3.18
C PHE A 38 3.19 -2.10 4.33
N PRO A 39 2.22 -1.19 4.65
CA PRO A 39 1.26 -1.44 5.73
C PRO A 39 0.41 -2.69 5.50
N ILE A 40 0.03 -2.96 4.25
CA ILE A 40 -0.72 -4.19 3.89
C ILE A 40 0.17 -5.41 4.11
N SER A 41 1.42 -5.33 3.62
CA SER A 41 2.37 -6.45 3.75
C SER A 41 2.69 -6.78 5.20
N GLU A 42 2.81 -5.76 6.08
CA GLU A 42 3.02 -5.95 7.52
C GLU A 42 1.80 -6.59 8.19
N ALA A 43 0.59 -6.06 7.96
CA ALA A 43 -0.64 -6.60 8.55
C ALA A 43 -0.84 -8.07 8.15
N VAL A 44 -0.66 -8.38 6.86
CA VAL A 44 -0.75 -9.76 6.35
C VAL A 44 0.35 -10.64 6.94
N ALA A 45 1.60 -10.15 7.02
CA ALA A 45 2.73 -10.92 7.57
C ALA A 45 2.54 -11.23 9.05
N GLU A 46 2.04 -10.28 9.83
CA GLU A 46 1.78 -10.47 11.26
C GLU A 46 0.73 -11.56 11.50
N GLU A 47 -0.43 -11.47 10.85
CA GLU A 47 -1.51 -12.44 11.01
C GLU A 47 -1.14 -13.81 10.42
N PHE A 48 -0.47 -13.85 9.27
CA PHE A 48 0.03 -15.09 8.70
C PHE A 48 1.02 -15.80 9.64
N GLN A 49 1.99 -15.09 10.22
CA GLN A 49 2.96 -15.68 11.16
C GLN A 49 2.29 -16.20 12.44
N LYS A 50 1.25 -15.51 12.94
CA LYS A 50 0.42 -16.00 14.05
C LYS A 50 -0.24 -17.34 13.72
N GLU A 51 -0.83 -17.46 12.52
CA GLU A 51 -1.45 -18.71 12.06
C GLU A 51 -0.42 -19.83 11.86
N GLN A 52 0.76 -19.50 11.30
CA GLN A 52 1.85 -20.46 11.06
C GLN A 52 2.56 -20.94 12.33
N LYS A 53 2.36 -20.28 13.48
CA LYS A 53 2.94 -20.67 14.79
C LYS A 53 4.45 -20.89 14.73
N GLY A 54 5.17 -20.00 14.05
CA GLY A 54 6.62 -20.04 13.92
C GLY A 54 7.19 -21.01 12.87
N LYS A 55 6.36 -21.65 12.07
CA LYS A 55 6.79 -22.56 10.99
C LYS A 55 7.27 -21.82 9.74
N THR A 56 6.83 -20.58 9.56
CA THR A 56 7.24 -19.68 8.47
C THR A 56 7.49 -18.30 9.06
N ARG A 57 8.54 -17.65 8.57
CA ARG A 57 8.84 -16.24 8.85
C ARG A 57 8.50 -15.41 7.62
N VAL A 58 8.11 -14.17 7.83
CA VAL A 58 7.98 -13.17 6.77
C VAL A 58 8.83 -11.96 7.15
N THR A 59 9.59 -11.46 6.21
CA THR A 59 10.36 -10.22 6.37
C THR A 59 9.83 -9.21 5.38
N VAL A 60 9.45 -8.04 5.85
CA VAL A 60 8.94 -6.95 5.03
C VAL A 60 9.89 -5.75 5.14
N GLY A 61 10.37 -5.27 3.99
CA GLY A 61 11.25 -4.10 3.90
C GLY A 61 10.60 -2.97 3.10
N VAL A 62 11.21 -1.78 3.19
CA VAL A 62 10.79 -0.58 2.44
C VAL A 62 11.99 0.00 1.72
N SER A 63 11.98 -0.09 0.38
CA SER A 63 13.01 0.54 -0.46
C SER A 63 12.41 1.37 -1.61
N GLY A 64 11.09 1.62 -1.53
CA GLY A 64 10.32 2.23 -2.60
C GLY A 64 10.06 1.27 -3.76
N THR A 65 9.05 1.55 -4.59
CA THR A 65 8.67 0.69 -5.72
C THR A 65 9.86 0.39 -6.66
N GLY A 66 10.64 1.41 -7.03
CA GLY A 66 11.80 1.23 -7.92
C GLY A 66 12.95 0.47 -7.26
N GLY A 67 13.19 0.69 -5.96
CA GLY A 67 14.17 -0.07 -5.17
C GLY A 67 13.79 -1.54 -5.05
N GLY A 68 12.50 -1.80 -4.77
CA GLY A 68 11.93 -3.14 -4.74
C GLY A 68 12.12 -3.89 -6.06
N PHE A 69 11.76 -3.29 -7.19
CA PHE A 69 11.97 -3.92 -8.50
C PHE A 69 13.45 -4.20 -8.81
N LYS A 70 14.37 -3.32 -8.41
CA LYS A 70 15.79 -3.58 -8.58
C LYS A 70 16.27 -4.84 -7.84
N LYS A 71 15.84 -5.02 -6.59
CA LYS A 71 16.16 -6.23 -5.80
C LYS A 71 15.44 -7.45 -6.37
N PHE A 72 14.15 -7.31 -6.65
CA PHE A 72 13.31 -8.37 -7.20
C PHE A 72 13.83 -8.92 -8.52
N CYS A 73 14.14 -8.04 -9.49
CA CYS A 73 14.67 -8.46 -10.77
C CYS A 73 16.11 -9.01 -10.71
N ARG A 74 16.79 -8.95 -9.55
CA ARG A 74 18.04 -9.70 -9.28
C ARG A 74 17.82 -11.03 -8.57
N GLY A 75 16.55 -11.42 -8.32
CA GLY A 75 16.20 -12.66 -7.63
C GLY A 75 16.41 -12.62 -6.10
N GLU A 76 16.57 -11.43 -5.51
CA GLU A 76 16.84 -11.26 -4.07
C GLU A 76 15.57 -11.33 -3.22
N LEU A 77 14.38 -11.22 -3.83
CA LEU A 77 13.08 -11.23 -3.17
C LEU A 77 12.19 -12.34 -3.71
N ASP A 78 11.26 -12.79 -2.90
CA ASP A 78 10.16 -13.65 -3.34
C ASP A 78 8.99 -12.82 -3.90
N ILE A 79 8.75 -11.66 -3.26
CA ILE A 79 7.66 -10.74 -3.60
C ILE A 79 8.17 -9.31 -3.54
N THR A 80 7.77 -8.47 -4.49
CA THR A 80 7.91 -7.01 -4.34
C THR A 80 6.56 -6.32 -4.36
N GLY A 81 6.35 -5.42 -3.38
CA GLY A 81 5.21 -4.51 -3.35
C GLY A 81 5.42 -3.32 -4.29
N ALA A 82 4.42 -2.97 -5.07
CA ALA A 82 4.52 -1.87 -6.01
C ALA A 82 3.26 -0.99 -6.01
N SER A 83 3.45 0.33 -5.94
CA SER A 83 2.36 1.33 -5.99
C SER A 83 2.04 1.80 -7.41
N ARG A 84 2.65 1.20 -8.40
CA ARG A 84 2.44 1.38 -9.84
C ARG A 84 2.79 0.10 -10.59
N PRO A 85 2.32 -0.06 -11.84
CA PRO A 85 2.79 -1.14 -12.69
C PRO A 85 4.31 -1.10 -12.93
N ILE A 86 4.86 -2.27 -13.24
CA ILE A 86 6.27 -2.42 -13.64
C ILE A 86 6.55 -1.59 -14.89
N LYS A 87 7.67 -0.86 -14.92
CA LYS A 87 8.12 -0.07 -16.07
C LYS A 87 8.90 -0.91 -17.08
N LYS A 88 9.03 -0.39 -18.29
CA LYS A 88 9.75 -1.07 -19.37
C LYS A 88 11.19 -1.40 -18.98
N GLU A 89 11.90 -0.45 -18.36
CA GLU A 89 13.29 -0.64 -17.92
C GLU A 89 13.41 -1.73 -16.84
N GLU A 90 12.41 -1.84 -15.98
CA GLU A 90 12.33 -2.86 -14.93
C GLU A 90 12.01 -4.24 -15.54
N MET A 91 11.13 -4.30 -16.54
CA MET A 91 10.85 -5.52 -17.31
C MET A 91 12.13 -6.03 -18.01
N GLU A 92 12.90 -5.13 -18.64
CA GLU A 92 14.16 -5.44 -19.28
C GLU A 92 15.20 -5.97 -18.26
N LEU A 93 15.28 -5.37 -17.07
CA LEU A 93 16.16 -5.83 -16.00
C LEU A 93 15.78 -7.23 -15.50
N CYS A 94 14.48 -7.50 -15.30
CA CYS A 94 14.00 -8.83 -14.93
C CYS A 94 14.34 -9.87 -16.02
N ALA A 95 14.11 -9.55 -17.28
CA ALA A 95 14.41 -10.44 -18.40
C ALA A 95 15.90 -10.77 -18.52
N GLN A 96 16.80 -9.77 -18.31
CA GLN A 96 18.25 -9.97 -18.30
C GLN A 96 18.73 -10.96 -17.23
N ASN A 97 18.01 -11.02 -16.11
CA ASN A 97 18.31 -11.92 -14.98
C ASN A 97 17.46 -13.20 -14.99
N ASN A 98 16.67 -13.46 -16.02
CA ASN A 98 15.76 -14.60 -16.15
C ASN A 98 14.71 -14.65 -15.01
N VAL A 99 14.28 -13.51 -14.49
CA VAL A 99 13.21 -13.41 -13.50
C VAL A 99 11.89 -13.20 -14.23
N GLU A 100 11.03 -14.22 -14.21
CA GLU A 100 9.63 -14.12 -14.62
C GLU A 100 8.77 -13.77 -13.39
N TYR A 101 7.74 -12.95 -13.58
CA TYR A 101 6.91 -12.48 -12.48
C TYR A 101 5.42 -12.66 -12.76
N ILE A 102 4.68 -12.85 -11.67
CA ILE A 102 3.21 -12.89 -11.66
C ILE A 102 2.76 -11.55 -11.06
N GLU A 103 2.11 -10.72 -11.87
CA GLU A 103 1.52 -9.44 -11.44
C GLU A 103 0.16 -9.69 -10.79
N MET A 104 -0.01 -9.27 -9.55
CA MET A 104 -1.24 -9.46 -8.78
C MET A 104 -1.67 -8.15 -8.14
N PRO A 105 -2.86 -7.59 -8.45
CA PRO A 105 -3.38 -6.48 -7.66
C PRO A 105 -3.61 -6.97 -6.23
N ILE A 106 -3.12 -6.23 -5.21
CA ILE A 106 -3.32 -6.58 -3.79
C ILE A 106 -4.39 -5.71 -3.13
N ALA A 107 -4.56 -4.49 -3.57
CA ALA A 107 -5.56 -3.55 -3.06
C ALA A 107 -5.79 -2.42 -4.05
N ILE A 108 -6.76 -1.56 -3.73
CA ILE A 108 -7.00 -0.30 -4.41
C ILE A 108 -6.62 0.84 -3.44
N ASP A 109 -5.68 1.66 -3.86
CA ASP A 109 -5.34 2.91 -3.18
C ASP A 109 -6.27 4.00 -3.74
N ALA A 110 -7.26 4.39 -2.93
CA ALA A 110 -8.23 5.44 -3.26
C ALA A 110 -8.18 6.53 -2.19
N LEU A 111 -8.01 7.77 -2.62
CA LEU A 111 -7.91 8.92 -1.74
C LEU A 111 -9.17 9.77 -1.81
N ALA A 112 -9.65 10.23 -0.68
CA ALA A 112 -10.74 11.19 -0.58
C ALA A 112 -10.19 12.59 -0.28
N THR A 113 -10.51 13.56 -1.12
CA THR A 113 -10.48 14.97 -0.74
C THR A 113 -11.71 15.23 0.13
N ILE A 114 -11.50 15.87 1.28
CA ILE A 114 -12.54 16.08 2.29
C ILE A 114 -12.69 17.54 2.67
N ILE A 115 -13.90 17.92 3.04
CA ILE A 115 -14.28 19.26 3.53
C ILE A 115 -15.16 19.15 4.75
N ASN A 116 -15.33 20.28 5.44
CA ASN A 116 -16.32 20.40 6.50
C ASN A 116 -17.75 20.20 5.95
N PRO A 117 -18.68 19.55 6.69
CA PRO A 117 -20.08 19.36 6.25
C PRO A 117 -20.82 20.65 5.92
N ASP A 118 -20.45 21.78 6.55
CA ASP A 118 -21.05 23.09 6.31
C ASP A 118 -20.44 23.85 5.11
N ASN A 119 -19.39 23.33 4.51
CA ASN A 119 -18.84 23.83 3.25
C ASN A 119 -19.75 23.38 2.10
N LYS A 120 -20.44 24.34 1.45
CA LYS A 120 -21.40 24.08 0.36
C LYS A 120 -20.91 24.57 -1.00
N PHE A 121 -19.74 25.20 -1.05
CA PHE A 121 -19.22 25.77 -2.29
C PHE A 121 -18.14 24.90 -2.98
N ALA A 122 -17.45 24.03 -2.22
CA ALA A 122 -16.35 23.18 -2.71
C ALA A 122 -16.75 21.70 -2.87
N GLU A 123 -18.01 21.41 -3.19
CA GLU A 123 -18.52 20.03 -3.26
C GLU A 123 -18.01 19.25 -4.48
N CYS A 124 -17.53 19.95 -5.50
CA CYS A 124 -16.95 19.38 -6.71
C CYS A 124 -15.79 20.25 -7.20
N LEU A 125 -14.56 19.69 -7.14
CA LEU A 125 -13.34 20.38 -7.54
C LEU A 125 -12.69 19.69 -8.73
N SER A 126 -12.08 20.48 -9.61
CA SER A 126 -11.24 19.95 -10.69
C SER A 126 -9.84 19.62 -10.19
N VAL A 127 -9.12 18.79 -10.92
CA VAL A 127 -7.70 18.52 -10.66
C VAL A 127 -6.87 19.82 -10.70
N ASP A 128 -7.18 20.73 -11.62
CA ASP A 128 -6.49 22.02 -11.73
C ASP A 128 -6.76 22.93 -10.52
N GLU A 129 -7.99 22.95 -9.98
CA GLU A 129 -8.31 23.68 -8.74
C GLU A 129 -7.54 23.09 -7.56
N LEU A 130 -7.47 21.75 -7.44
CA LEU A 130 -6.67 21.08 -6.40
C LEU A 130 -5.17 21.37 -6.61
N LYS A 131 -4.66 21.31 -7.83
CA LYS A 131 -3.26 21.64 -8.13
C LYS A 131 -2.93 23.09 -7.74
N THR A 132 -3.84 24.02 -8.03
CA THR A 132 -3.67 25.42 -7.61
C THR A 132 -3.55 25.57 -6.10
N MET A 133 -4.25 24.74 -5.32
CA MET A 133 -4.15 24.75 -3.85
C MET A 133 -2.85 24.12 -3.35
N TRP A 134 -2.43 22.99 -3.95
CA TRP A 134 -1.43 22.11 -3.37
C TRP A 134 -0.03 22.22 -3.97
N ALA A 135 0.14 22.85 -5.14
CA ALA A 135 1.44 22.98 -5.77
C ALA A 135 2.43 23.78 -4.91
N PRO A 136 3.76 23.54 -5.01
CA PRO A 136 4.77 24.28 -4.24
C PRO A 136 4.68 25.80 -4.42
N GLU A 137 4.30 26.25 -5.62
CA GLU A 137 4.17 27.66 -5.97
C GLU A 137 3.03 28.37 -5.24
N ALA A 138 2.07 27.61 -4.67
CA ALA A 138 0.95 28.13 -3.90
C ALA A 138 1.37 28.61 -2.50
N GLN A 139 2.52 28.14 -2.00
CA GLN A 139 2.99 28.45 -0.64
C GLN A 139 3.09 29.96 -0.40
N GLY A 140 2.38 30.43 0.65
CA GLY A 140 2.34 31.85 1.03
C GLY A 140 1.61 32.77 0.03
N LYS A 141 1.09 32.25 -1.10
CA LYS A 141 0.41 33.03 -2.14
C LYS A 141 -1.08 32.72 -2.23
N ILE A 142 -1.42 31.46 -2.23
CA ILE A 142 -2.83 31.00 -2.30
C ILE A 142 -3.28 30.74 -0.86
N THR A 143 -3.95 31.73 -0.29
CA THR A 143 -4.39 31.74 1.12
C THR A 143 -5.91 31.87 1.27
N ASN A 144 -6.61 32.14 0.16
CA ASN A 144 -8.05 32.33 0.14
C ASN A 144 -8.73 31.47 -0.95
N TRP A 145 -9.95 31.04 -0.68
CA TRP A 145 -10.76 30.23 -1.58
C TRP A 145 -11.07 30.93 -2.92
N ASN A 146 -11.36 32.24 -2.90
CA ASN A 146 -11.63 33.02 -4.13
C ASN A 146 -10.40 33.11 -5.07
N GLN A 147 -9.19 32.83 -4.60
CA GLN A 147 -7.99 32.75 -5.44
C GLN A 147 -7.95 31.45 -6.25
N ILE A 148 -8.66 30.41 -5.80
CA ILE A 148 -8.80 29.13 -6.53
C ILE A 148 -9.84 29.27 -7.62
N ASN A 149 -11.00 29.80 -7.27
CA ASN A 149 -12.10 30.06 -8.18
C ASN A 149 -12.82 31.32 -7.75
N PRO A 150 -12.94 32.33 -8.62
CA PRO A 150 -13.61 33.60 -8.29
C PRO A 150 -15.09 33.47 -7.84
N LYS A 151 -15.70 32.31 -8.09
CA LYS A 151 -17.07 32.01 -7.61
C LYS A 151 -17.11 31.55 -6.16
N PHE A 152 -15.96 31.19 -5.58
CA PHE A 152 -15.87 30.80 -4.18
C PHE A 152 -15.87 32.06 -3.27
N PRO A 153 -16.26 31.91 -2.00
CA PRO A 153 -16.27 33.02 -1.08
C PRO A 153 -14.86 33.59 -0.81
N ASP A 154 -14.79 34.85 -0.45
CA ASP A 154 -13.59 35.45 0.12
C ASP A 154 -13.44 34.97 1.56
N ALA A 155 -12.80 33.83 1.72
CA ALA A 155 -12.61 33.11 2.97
C ALA A 155 -11.23 32.44 3.03
N PRO A 156 -10.62 32.34 4.22
CA PRO A 156 -9.32 31.69 4.39
C PRO A 156 -9.34 30.26 3.84
N LEU A 157 -8.25 29.85 3.16
CA LEU A 157 -7.99 28.48 2.77
C LEU A 157 -7.17 27.78 3.85
N VAL A 158 -7.75 26.81 4.54
CA VAL A 158 -7.09 26.05 5.61
C VAL A 158 -6.91 24.61 5.12
N LEU A 159 -5.66 24.12 5.14
CA LEU A 159 -5.31 22.83 4.53
C LEU A 159 -4.77 21.84 5.57
N PHE A 160 -5.25 20.60 5.47
CA PHE A 160 -4.82 19.45 6.26
C PHE A 160 -4.48 18.29 5.33
N GLY A 161 -3.54 17.44 5.72
CA GLY A 161 -3.24 16.26 4.91
C GLY A 161 -2.17 15.38 5.52
N ALA A 162 -1.96 14.25 4.90
CA ALA A 162 -0.92 13.32 5.27
C ALA A 162 0.47 13.96 5.18
N GLY A 163 1.38 13.56 6.07
CA GLY A 163 2.76 14.02 6.11
C GLY A 163 3.66 13.31 5.09
N THR A 164 4.92 13.73 5.04
CA THR A 164 5.89 13.28 4.02
C THR A 164 6.30 11.82 4.12
N ASP A 165 6.01 11.15 5.23
CA ASP A 165 6.31 9.73 5.44
C ASP A 165 5.14 8.81 5.02
N SER A 166 4.03 9.41 4.55
CA SER A 166 2.81 8.72 4.17
C SER A 166 2.73 8.40 2.68
N GLY A 167 2.42 7.14 2.33
CA GLY A 167 2.11 6.75 0.95
C GLY A 167 0.87 7.48 0.38
N THR A 168 -0.03 7.94 1.24
CA THR A 168 -1.17 8.81 0.88
C THR A 168 -0.67 10.16 0.35
N TYR A 169 0.32 10.76 1.00
CA TYR A 169 0.95 12.00 0.55
C TYR A 169 1.67 11.82 -0.79
N ASP A 170 2.43 10.73 -0.94
CA ASP A 170 3.15 10.43 -2.18
C ASP A 170 2.19 10.37 -3.36
N TYR A 171 1.12 9.60 -3.19
CA TYR A 171 0.14 9.44 -4.27
C TYR A 171 -0.67 10.71 -4.53
N TYR A 172 -1.12 11.41 -3.49
CA TYR A 172 -1.87 12.65 -3.68
C TYR A 172 -1.05 13.70 -4.45
N THR A 173 0.21 13.91 -4.07
CA THR A 173 1.10 14.84 -4.75
C THR A 173 1.39 14.41 -6.18
N PHE A 174 1.58 13.11 -6.43
CA PHE A 174 1.73 12.59 -7.78
C PHE A 174 0.47 12.82 -8.63
N ALA A 175 -0.71 12.45 -8.11
CA ALA A 175 -1.96 12.52 -8.86
C ALA A 175 -2.42 13.95 -9.16
N ILE A 176 -2.21 14.88 -8.22
CA ILE A 176 -2.71 16.26 -8.30
C ILE A 176 -1.63 17.21 -8.85
N VAL A 177 -0.40 17.13 -8.36
CA VAL A 177 0.67 18.06 -8.75
C VAL A 177 1.49 17.52 -9.92
N GLY A 178 1.52 16.19 -10.10
CA GLY A 178 2.24 15.50 -11.17
C GLY A 178 3.61 14.98 -10.77
N LYS A 179 3.98 15.11 -9.48
CA LYS A 179 5.26 14.62 -8.96
C LYS A 179 5.13 14.27 -7.49
N GLU A 180 5.57 13.06 -7.10
CA GLU A 180 5.65 12.62 -5.70
C GLU A 180 6.50 13.60 -4.88
N HIS A 181 6.13 13.79 -3.62
CA HIS A 181 6.76 14.71 -2.66
C HIS A 181 6.79 16.19 -3.08
N SER A 182 5.98 16.59 -4.06
CA SER A 182 5.93 17.98 -4.54
C SER A 182 4.65 18.66 -4.08
N SER A 183 4.73 19.43 -2.99
CA SER A 183 3.62 20.25 -2.49
C SER A 183 4.10 21.51 -1.81
N ARG A 184 3.15 22.43 -1.49
CA ARG A 184 3.36 23.48 -0.50
C ARG A 184 3.67 22.86 0.87
N GLY A 185 4.39 23.58 1.74
CA GLY A 185 4.74 23.12 3.08
C GLY A 185 3.97 23.83 4.20
N ASP A 186 3.13 24.81 3.88
CA ASP A 186 2.38 25.64 4.84
C ASP A 186 0.94 25.10 5.07
N PHE A 187 0.81 23.80 5.17
CA PHE A 187 -0.42 23.11 5.59
C PHE A 187 -0.17 22.33 6.88
N THR A 188 -1.23 21.90 7.55
CA THR A 188 -1.10 20.99 8.70
C THR A 188 -0.86 19.59 8.20
N ALA A 189 0.40 19.16 8.23
CA ALA A 189 0.85 17.81 7.87
C ALA A 189 0.80 16.90 9.10
N THR A 190 0.27 15.69 8.95
CA THR A 190 0.18 14.71 10.03
C THR A 190 0.15 13.28 9.48
N GLU A 191 0.76 12.34 10.21
CA GLU A 191 0.64 10.90 9.93
C GLU A 191 -0.60 10.29 10.62
N ASP A 192 -1.29 11.06 11.47
CA ASP A 192 -2.53 10.63 12.13
C ASP A 192 -3.75 11.25 11.44
N ASP A 193 -4.47 10.45 10.67
CA ASP A 193 -5.69 10.85 9.97
C ASP A 193 -6.78 11.40 10.91
N ASN A 194 -6.78 11.04 12.21
CA ASN A 194 -7.71 11.63 13.18
C ASN A 194 -7.49 13.13 13.35
N VAL A 195 -6.24 13.60 13.27
CA VAL A 195 -5.91 15.03 13.33
C VAL A 195 -6.47 15.74 12.10
N THR A 196 -6.34 15.16 10.90
CA THR A 196 -6.95 15.67 9.67
C THR A 196 -8.47 15.74 9.78
N VAL A 197 -9.12 14.66 10.25
CA VAL A 197 -10.58 14.64 10.48
C VAL A 197 -11.02 15.72 11.46
N GLN A 198 -10.33 15.87 12.60
CA GLN A 198 -10.65 16.88 13.61
C GLN A 198 -10.47 18.30 13.09
N GLY A 199 -9.38 18.56 12.36
CA GLY A 199 -9.11 19.87 11.77
C GLY A 199 -10.19 20.28 10.79
N VAL A 200 -10.52 19.40 9.83
CA VAL A 200 -11.53 19.65 8.80
C VAL A 200 -12.93 19.75 9.41
N SER A 201 -13.27 18.93 10.41
CA SER A 201 -14.61 18.98 11.05
C SER A 201 -14.88 20.26 11.85
N ARG A 202 -13.84 20.95 12.32
CA ARG A 202 -13.96 22.14 13.17
C ARG A 202 -13.91 23.47 12.42
N ASP A 203 -13.41 23.46 11.19
CA ASP A 203 -13.28 24.67 10.38
C ASP A 203 -14.01 24.49 9.04
N LYS A 204 -15.07 25.28 8.83
CA LYS A 204 -15.87 25.24 7.59
C LYS A 204 -15.09 25.61 6.32
N ASN A 205 -13.96 26.27 6.48
CA ASN A 205 -13.10 26.70 5.39
C ASN A 205 -11.95 25.68 5.14
N ALA A 206 -11.90 24.61 5.93
CA ALA A 206 -10.86 23.61 5.78
C ALA A 206 -11.13 22.62 4.64
N LEU A 207 -10.05 22.22 3.99
CA LEU A 207 -9.98 21.11 3.07
C LEU A 207 -8.83 20.19 3.48
N GLY A 208 -9.01 18.89 3.33
CA GLY A 208 -7.96 17.91 3.59
C GLY A 208 -8.01 16.75 2.61
N PHE A 209 -7.07 15.82 2.75
CA PHE A 209 -7.10 14.54 2.03
C PHE A 209 -6.64 13.40 2.95
N LEU A 210 -7.20 12.21 2.72
CA LEU A 210 -6.91 10.98 3.46
C LEU A 210 -7.36 9.75 2.65
N GLY A 211 -7.07 8.56 3.17
CA GLY A 211 -7.55 7.31 2.56
C GLY A 211 -9.07 7.18 2.57
N LEU A 212 -9.64 6.67 1.48
CA LEU A 212 -11.09 6.53 1.33
C LEU A 212 -11.70 5.64 2.42
N ALA A 213 -11.05 4.54 2.80
CA ALA A 213 -11.54 3.68 3.87
C ALA A 213 -11.63 4.42 5.21
N TYR A 214 -10.68 5.33 5.48
CA TYR A 214 -10.71 6.15 6.68
C TYR A 214 -11.85 7.19 6.65
N PHE A 215 -12.12 7.77 5.48
CA PHE A 215 -13.31 8.62 5.29
C PHE A 215 -14.59 7.86 5.65
N ASP A 216 -14.76 6.63 5.20
CA ASP A 216 -15.98 5.84 5.43
C ASP A 216 -16.27 5.60 6.92
N HIS A 217 -15.24 5.53 7.76
CA HIS A 217 -15.37 5.45 9.22
C HIS A 217 -15.72 6.78 9.89
N ASN A 218 -15.58 7.91 9.19
CA ASN A 218 -15.76 9.26 9.74
C ASN A 218 -16.77 10.13 8.95
N LYS A 219 -17.61 9.52 8.11
CA LYS A 219 -18.57 10.21 7.21
C LYS A 219 -19.64 11.05 7.94
N ASP A 220 -19.79 10.87 9.22
CA ASP A 220 -20.65 11.67 10.10
C ASP A 220 -20.02 13.02 10.52
N LYS A 221 -18.68 13.15 10.41
CA LYS A 221 -17.92 14.33 10.85
C LYS A 221 -17.41 15.18 9.70
N ILE A 222 -17.17 14.57 8.54
CA ILE A 222 -16.55 15.20 7.36
C ILE A 222 -17.31 14.83 6.10
N LYS A 223 -17.16 15.63 5.03
CA LYS A 223 -17.78 15.42 3.74
C LYS A 223 -16.73 15.20 2.67
N ARG A 224 -16.94 14.22 1.79
CA ARG A 224 -16.09 13.98 0.63
C ARG A 224 -16.41 14.98 -0.49
N VAL A 225 -15.39 15.35 -1.24
CA VAL A 225 -15.45 16.21 -2.43
C VAL A 225 -15.46 15.33 -3.69
N ALA A 226 -16.37 15.64 -4.61
CA ALA A 226 -16.34 15.01 -5.92
C ALA A 226 -15.21 15.59 -6.76
N ILE A 227 -14.58 14.75 -7.59
CA ILE A 227 -13.61 15.20 -8.59
C ILE A 227 -14.30 15.41 -9.91
N ARG A 228 -14.13 16.60 -10.50
CA ARG A 228 -14.65 16.94 -11.82
C ARG A 228 -13.82 16.25 -12.89
N GLN A 229 -14.46 15.37 -13.65
CA GLN A 229 -13.86 14.64 -14.75
C GLN A 229 -13.75 15.50 -16.02
N ALA A 230 -13.03 15.01 -17.03
CA ALA A 230 -12.82 15.74 -18.28
C ALA A 230 -14.12 16.02 -19.07
N ASP A 231 -15.15 15.20 -18.88
CA ASP A 231 -16.48 15.38 -19.47
C ASP A 231 -17.38 16.37 -18.69
N GLY A 232 -16.84 16.93 -17.58
CA GLY A 232 -17.54 17.85 -16.69
C GLY A 232 -18.37 17.18 -15.59
N SER A 233 -18.53 15.88 -15.60
CA SER A 233 -19.20 15.14 -14.52
C SER A 233 -18.44 15.24 -13.19
N CYS A 234 -19.16 15.19 -12.07
CA CYS A 234 -18.60 15.19 -10.73
C CYS A 234 -18.70 13.79 -10.14
N VAL A 235 -17.59 13.10 -10.00
CA VAL A 235 -17.53 11.73 -9.47
C VAL A 235 -17.09 11.75 -8.02
N LEU A 236 -17.93 11.23 -7.12
CA LEU A 236 -17.62 11.10 -5.70
C LEU A 236 -16.71 9.88 -5.46
N PRO A 237 -15.74 9.99 -4.52
CA PRO A 237 -15.00 8.82 -4.06
C PRO A 237 -15.93 7.83 -3.37
N SER A 238 -15.92 6.58 -3.81
CA SER A 238 -16.59 5.45 -3.17
C SER A 238 -15.86 4.15 -3.53
N VAL A 239 -16.11 3.09 -2.79
CA VAL A 239 -15.58 1.77 -3.14
C VAL A 239 -15.99 1.37 -4.55
N GLU A 240 -17.25 1.62 -4.94
CA GLU A 240 -17.77 1.33 -6.26
C GLU A 240 -17.01 2.08 -7.36
N THR A 241 -16.90 3.43 -7.25
CA THR A 241 -16.22 4.27 -8.26
C THR A 241 -14.69 4.09 -8.29
N ALA A 242 -14.13 3.59 -7.19
CA ALA A 242 -12.73 3.18 -7.14
C ALA A 242 -12.50 1.84 -7.88
N VAL A 243 -13.38 0.86 -7.67
CA VAL A 243 -13.30 -0.48 -8.28
C VAL A 243 -13.58 -0.42 -9.79
N ASP A 244 -14.59 0.34 -10.23
CA ASP A 244 -14.94 0.48 -11.64
C ASP A 244 -14.03 1.45 -12.43
N GLY A 245 -13.12 2.14 -11.73
CA GLY A 245 -12.13 3.05 -12.31
C GLY A 245 -12.68 4.39 -12.76
N THR A 246 -13.90 4.77 -12.37
CA THR A 246 -14.52 6.07 -12.75
C THR A 246 -14.03 7.22 -11.88
N TYR A 247 -13.62 6.98 -10.64
CA TYR A 247 -13.07 8.00 -9.75
C TYR A 247 -11.58 8.24 -10.04
N GLN A 248 -11.27 9.23 -10.86
CA GLN A 248 -9.91 9.55 -11.30
C GLN A 248 -9.54 11.02 -11.00
N PRO A 249 -8.24 11.34 -10.77
CA PRO A 249 -7.06 10.46 -10.78
C PRO A 249 -6.71 9.88 -9.38
N LEU A 250 -7.57 10.05 -8.38
CA LEU A 250 -7.29 9.71 -6.98
C LEU A 250 -7.56 8.22 -6.64
N THR A 251 -7.50 7.35 -7.65
CA THR A 251 -7.63 5.89 -7.50
C THR A 251 -6.60 5.19 -8.36
N ARG A 252 -5.89 4.23 -7.77
CA ARG A 252 -4.97 3.35 -8.48
C ARG A 252 -4.96 1.94 -7.89
N PRO A 253 -4.75 0.90 -8.70
CA PRO A 253 -4.39 -0.41 -8.18
C PRO A 253 -2.96 -0.39 -7.64
N ILE A 254 -2.73 -1.15 -6.57
CA ILE A 254 -1.40 -1.44 -6.03
C ILE A 254 -1.18 -2.94 -6.05
N PHE A 255 0.08 -3.39 -6.12
CA PHE A 255 0.42 -4.72 -6.59
C PHE A 255 1.39 -5.45 -5.69
N TYR A 256 1.30 -6.77 -5.72
CA TYR A 256 2.39 -7.70 -5.52
C TYR A 256 2.89 -8.23 -6.86
N TYR A 257 4.20 -8.29 -7.02
CA TYR A 257 4.87 -9.04 -8.06
C TYR A 257 5.57 -10.21 -7.41
N VAL A 258 5.19 -11.43 -7.79
CA VAL A 258 5.72 -12.67 -7.21
C VAL A 258 6.69 -13.28 -8.21
N ASP A 259 7.89 -13.64 -7.75
CA ASP A 259 8.85 -14.39 -8.58
C ASP A 259 8.27 -15.78 -8.88
N LYS A 260 8.05 -16.06 -10.17
CA LYS A 260 7.48 -17.33 -10.63
C LYS A 260 8.29 -18.53 -10.16
N SER A 261 9.62 -18.40 -10.12
CA SER A 261 10.51 -19.48 -9.68
C SER A 261 10.38 -19.81 -8.20
N LYS A 262 9.84 -18.87 -7.41
CA LYS A 262 9.59 -19.01 -5.97
C LYS A 262 8.15 -19.44 -5.67
N ALA A 263 7.24 -19.30 -6.63
CA ALA A 263 5.80 -19.54 -6.44
C ALA A 263 5.46 -21.00 -6.07
N ASP A 264 6.34 -21.96 -6.37
CA ASP A 264 6.18 -23.38 -5.99
C ASP A 264 6.72 -23.69 -4.58
N GLN A 265 7.42 -22.74 -3.96
CA GLN A 265 7.87 -22.91 -2.58
C GLN A 265 6.67 -22.78 -1.65
N LYS A 266 6.41 -23.83 -0.85
CA LYS A 266 5.20 -23.93 -0.02
C LYS A 266 4.95 -22.68 0.84
N HIS A 267 5.98 -22.10 1.45
CA HIS A 267 5.83 -20.94 2.33
C HIS A 267 5.44 -19.67 1.55
N VAL A 268 5.89 -19.51 0.30
CA VAL A 268 5.49 -18.40 -0.58
C VAL A 268 4.05 -18.59 -1.04
N ALA A 269 3.69 -19.82 -1.48
CA ALA A 269 2.33 -20.13 -1.90
C ALA A 269 1.33 -19.96 -0.75
N ASP A 270 1.64 -20.48 0.44
CA ASP A 270 0.79 -20.34 1.63
C ASP A 270 0.57 -18.86 1.98
N TYR A 271 1.63 -18.01 1.89
CA TYR A 271 1.52 -16.57 2.14
C TYR A 271 0.59 -15.89 1.12
N ILE A 272 0.75 -16.18 -0.17
CA ILE A 272 -0.11 -15.61 -1.22
C ILE A 272 -1.56 -16.05 -1.04
N HIS A 273 -1.82 -17.35 -0.80
CA HIS A 273 -3.17 -17.83 -0.55
C HIS A 273 -3.80 -17.19 0.70
N PHE A 274 -3.01 -16.95 1.75
CA PHE A 274 -3.46 -16.24 2.94
C PHE A 274 -3.79 -14.77 2.63
N ALA A 275 -2.89 -14.07 1.95
CA ALA A 275 -3.05 -12.65 1.60
C ALA A 275 -4.27 -12.40 0.70
N PHE A 276 -4.57 -13.32 -0.22
CA PHE A 276 -5.68 -13.20 -1.17
C PHE A 276 -6.95 -13.95 -0.74
N ASN A 277 -6.96 -14.56 0.45
CA ASN A 277 -8.20 -15.09 1.00
C ASN A 277 -9.22 -13.95 1.18
N PRO A 278 -10.47 -14.06 0.66
CA PRO A 278 -11.42 -12.94 0.69
C PRO A 278 -11.70 -12.38 2.09
N LYS A 279 -11.69 -13.22 3.14
CA LYS A 279 -11.89 -12.76 4.52
C LYS A 279 -10.69 -11.95 5.02
N ASN A 280 -9.47 -12.41 4.74
CA ASN A 280 -8.25 -11.73 5.13
C ASN A 280 -8.10 -10.42 4.34
N GLN A 281 -8.42 -10.43 3.04
CA GLN A 281 -8.47 -9.23 2.21
C GLN A 281 -9.35 -8.16 2.84
N GLN A 282 -10.62 -8.51 3.13
CA GLN A 282 -11.56 -7.54 3.69
C GLN A 282 -11.15 -7.04 5.08
N ALA A 283 -10.61 -7.90 5.93
CA ALA A 283 -10.20 -7.52 7.28
C ALA A 283 -8.90 -6.69 7.26
N LEU A 284 -7.81 -7.24 6.72
CA LEU A 284 -6.46 -6.69 6.89
C LEU A 284 -6.21 -5.47 5.99
N VAL A 285 -6.70 -5.49 4.75
CA VAL A 285 -6.51 -4.38 3.82
C VAL A 285 -7.33 -3.15 4.26
N SER A 286 -8.58 -3.37 4.71
CA SER A 286 -9.43 -2.26 5.19
C SER A 286 -8.93 -1.69 6.51
N GLU A 287 -8.37 -2.50 7.41
CA GLU A 287 -7.81 -2.07 8.69
C GLU A 287 -6.68 -1.04 8.49
N VAL A 288 -5.85 -1.23 7.47
CA VAL A 288 -4.72 -0.32 7.17
C VAL A 288 -5.11 0.82 6.21
N GLY A 289 -6.42 1.03 5.96
CA GLY A 289 -6.92 2.23 5.27
C GLY A 289 -6.99 2.14 3.75
N TYR A 290 -6.85 0.95 3.16
CA TYR A 290 -7.00 0.73 1.71
C TYR A 290 -8.35 0.09 1.37
N VAL A 291 -8.76 0.18 0.10
CA VAL A 291 -9.94 -0.50 -0.41
C VAL A 291 -9.56 -1.95 -0.76
N ALA A 292 -10.17 -2.89 -0.04
CA ALA A 292 -9.95 -4.31 -0.28
C ALA A 292 -10.48 -4.72 -1.66
N LEU A 293 -9.86 -5.75 -2.24
CA LEU A 293 -10.33 -6.33 -3.49
C LEU A 293 -11.73 -6.93 -3.30
N PRO A 294 -12.66 -6.74 -4.26
CA PRO A 294 -13.86 -7.56 -4.33
C PRO A 294 -13.53 -9.07 -4.34
N GLU A 295 -14.39 -9.88 -3.74
CA GLU A 295 -14.17 -11.33 -3.61
C GLU A 295 -13.85 -12.01 -4.95
N ASN A 296 -14.60 -11.67 -6.01
CA ASN A 296 -14.38 -12.23 -7.35
C ASN A 296 -12.98 -11.87 -7.89
N ILE A 297 -12.46 -10.68 -7.58
CA ILE A 297 -11.12 -10.24 -8.00
C ILE A 297 -10.04 -10.95 -7.18
N ALA A 298 -10.21 -11.08 -5.87
CA ALA A 298 -9.27 -11.80 -5.01
C ALA A 298 -9.14 -13.27 -5.43
N VAL A 299 -10.27 -13.94 -5.71
CA VAL A 299 -10.30 -15.31 -6.22
C VAL A 299 -9.65 -15.42 -7.61
N ALA A 300 -9.91 -14.48 -8.51
CA ALA A 300 -9.31 -14.47 -9.85
C ALA A 300 -7.78 -14.20 -9.78
N ALA A 301 -7.32 -13.33 -8.89
CA ALA A 301 -5.90 -13.11 -8.64
C ALA A 301 -5.21 -14.37 -8.10
N THR A 302 -5.84 -15.08 -7.16
CA THR A 302 -5.36 -16.38 -6.66
C THR A 302 -5.25 -17.39 -7.80
N LYS A 303 -6.26 -17.50 -8.65
CA LYS A 303 -6.24 -18.41 -9.81
C LYS A 303 -5.12 -18.06 -10.81
N LYS A 304 -4.87 -16.76 -11.03
CA LYS A 304 -3.74 -16.28 -11.86
C LYS A 304 -2.40 -16.72 -11.28
N PHE A 305 -2.25 -16.65 -9.95
CA PHE A 305 -1.08 -17.16 -9.25
C PHE A 305 -0.96 -18.69 -9.39
N ASP A 306 -2.00 -19.45 -9.14
CA ASP A 306 -2.01 -20.92 -9.24
C ASP A 306 -1.67 -21.42 -10.65
N ASN A 307 -2.12 -20.70 -11.67
CA ASN A 307 -1.81 -20.98 -13.07
C ASN A 307 -0.40 -20.49 -13.48
N ARG A 308 0.36 -19.80 -12.61
CA ARG A 308 1.66 -19.19 -12.92
C ARG A 308 1.60 -18.27 -14.14
N THR A 309 0.50 -17.52 -14.32
CA THR A 309 0.31 -16.59 -15.43
C THR A 309 1.23 -15.39 -15.25
N THR A 310 2.26 -15.29 -16.10
CA THR A 310 3.29 -14.25 -16.02
C THR A 310 2.96 -13.03 -16.89
N GLY A 311 3.70 -11.94 -16.65
CA GLY A 311 3.62 -10.70 -17.41
C GLY A 311 2.77 -9.63 -16.73
N THR A 312 2.58 -8.53 -17.45
CA THR A 312 1.83 -7.36 -16.98
C THR A 312 0.70 -6.99 -17.94
N HIS A 313 -0.43 -6.54 -17.39
CA HIS A 313 -1.54 -5.97 -18.18
C HIS A 313 -1.17 -4.61 -18.80
N PHE A 314 -0.18 -3.93 -18.25
CA PHE A 314 0.11 -2.53 -18.54
C PHE A 314 1.12 -2.29 -19.67
N GLY A 315 1.87 -3.32 -20.07
CA GLY A 315 2.87 -3.22 -21.14
C GLY A 315 4.04 -2.27 -20.85
N GLY A 316 4.35 -2.06 -19.56
CA GLY A 316 5.49 -1.22 -19.14
C GLY A 316 5.14 0.23 -18.85
N GLY A 317 3.86 0.57 -18.63
CA GLY A 317 3.44 1.93 -18.27
C GLY A 317 2.12 1.96 -17.50
N SER A 318 1.84 3.05 -16.81
CA SER A 318 0.57 3.24 -16.09
C SER A 318 -0.56 3.59 -17.05
N LYS A 319 -1.77 3.15 -16.74
CA LYS A 319 -3.02 3.52 -17.43
C LYS A 319 -4.00 4.06 -16.41
N VAL A 320 -4.70 5.14 -16.75
CA VAL A 320 -5.77 5.73 -15.94
C VAL A 320 -7.09 5.01 -16.23
N GLY A 321 -7.96 4.85 -15.22
CA GLY A 321 -9.29 4.26 -15.41
C GLY A 321 -9.30 2.75 -15.70
N VAL A 322 -8.28 2.02 -15.25
CA VAL A 322 -8.22 0.55 -15.41
C VAL A 322 -9.20 -0.10 -14.45
N LYS A 323 -10.05 -0.98 -14.99
CA LYS A 323 -10.97 -1.77 -14.18
C LYS A 323 -10.23 -2.94 -13.53
N MET A 324 -10.58 -3.26 -12.30
CA MET A 324 -9.95 -4.36 -11.56
C MET A 324 -10.14 -5.71 -12.27
N ASP A 325 -11.29 -5.95 -12.89
CA ASP A 325 -11.56 -7.17 -13.67
C ASP A 325 -10.55 -7.40 -14.82
N ASP A 326 -10.00 -6.31 -15.39
CA ASP A 326 -9.02 -6.43 -16.48
C ASP A 326 -7.65 -6.87 -16.00
N LEU A 327 -7.32 -6.64 -14.71
CA LEU A 327 -6.02 -6.96 -14.14
C LEU A 327 -5.82 -8.44 -13.79
N VAL A 328 -6.91 -9.18 -13.70
CA VAL A 328 -6.90 -10.60 -13.27
C VAL A 328 -7.24 -11.59 -14.39
N LYS A 329 -7.40 -11.08 -15.63
CA LYS A 329 -7.60 -11.89 -16.85
C LYS A 329 -6.36 -12.63 -17.32
#